data_5319483ff7f26b400bd0e97de445a49e
#
_entry.id   5319483ff7f26b400bd0e97de445a49e
#
_cell.length_a   1.000
_cell.length_b   1.000
_cell.length_c   1.000
_cell.angle_alpha   90.00
_cell.angle_beta   90.00
_cell.angle_gamma   90.00
#
_symmetry.space_group_name_H-M   'P 1'
#
loop_
_entity.id
_entity.type
_entity.pdbx_description
1 polymer ?
#
loop_
_entity_poly.entity_id
_entity_poly.type
_entity_poly.pdbx_seq_one_letter_code
_entity_poly.pdbx_strand_id
1 'polypeptide(L)'
;MVNKNKNLLYGIDDKPPLVETAVLGLQHYLTMFGSTLAIPLILSKPLGLDDKPVELGWLIATMFFVSGITTLLQTTWGNRLPIVQGGTFSFLAPTIAVCGMAALNNSGWEVRMQHVQGAIILGSLVEIGVGTSGLVGRLLRFVGPITIAPTIALIGLALFKFGAPMAGTHWPVGGLTIILIILFSQYLKSKHRSFELYPILLAILIAWISAAILTVTGV
;
A
#
# COMPACT_ATOMS: atom_id res chain seq x y z
N MET A 1 -27.85 -13.68 19.30
CA MET A 1 -27.82 -14.47 18.06
C MET A 1 -27.16 -13.61 16.99
N VAL A 2 -25.88 -13.83 16.74
CA VAL A 2 -25.14 -13.07 15.72
C VAL A 2 -25.55 -13.62 14.37
N ASN A 3 -26.17 -12.76 13.56
CA ASN A 3 -26.54 -13.07 12.19
C ASN A 3 -25.24 -13.34 11.42
N LYS A 4 -24.92 -14.61 11.13
CA LYS A 4 -23.80 -14.99 10.28
C LYS A 4 -24.04 -14.37 8.90
N ASN A 5 -23.44 -13.23 8.63
CA ASN A 5 -23.38 -12.68 7.29
C ASN A 5 -22.76 -13.74 6.38
N LYS A 6 -23.56 -14.33 5.50
CA LYS A 6 -23.19 -15.44 4.60
C LYS A 6 -22.03 -15.13 3.63
N ASN A 7 -21.46 -13.91 3.70
CA ASN A 7 -20.44 -13.39 2.78
C ASN A 7 -19.05 -13.23 3.40
N LEU A 8 -18.88 -13.49 4.71
CA LEU A 8 -17.56 -13.43 5.36
C LEU A 8 -17.06 -14.86 5.60
N LEU A 9 -15.86 -15.14 5.09
CA LEU A 9 -15.21 -16.43 5.24
C LEU A 9 -14.76 -16.65 6.68
N TYR A 10 -14.19 -15.60 7.29
CA TYR A 10 -13.72 -15.59 8.68
C TYR A 10 -14.18 -14.31 9.37
N GLY A 11 -14.68 -14.43 10.60
CA GLY A 11 -14.94 -13.31 11.48
C GLY A 11 -13.68 -12.84 12.22
N ILE A 12 -13.80 -11.77 13.00
CA ILE A 12 -12.67 -11.15 13.72
C ILE A 12 -12.04 -12.09 14.76
N ASP A 13 -12.85 -12.95 15.38
CA ASP A 13 -12.40 -13.87 16.43
C ASP A 13 -12.17 -15.31 15.90
N ASP A 14 -12.41 -15.54 14.62
CA ASP A 14 -12.17 -16.85 14.00
C ASP A 14 -10.67 -17.11 13.84
N LYS A 15 -10.26 -18.36 14.04
CA LYS A 15 -8.88 -18.81 13.88
C LYS A 15 -8.80 -19.71 12.64
N PRO A 16 -8.34 -19.20 11.49
CA PRO A 16 -8.14 -20.03 10.31
C PRO A 16 -7.09 -21.12 10.56
N PRO A 17 -7.08 -22.20 9.76
CA PRO A 17 -6.02 -23.19 9.79
C PRO A 17 -4.64 -22.55 9.55
N LEU A 18 -3.60 -23.07 10.21
CA LEU A 18 -2.26 -22.46 10.22
C LEU A 18 -1.68 -22.28 8.81
N VAL A 19 -1.89 -23.26 7.94
CA VAL A 19 -1.42 -23.21 6.54
C VAL A 19 -2.12 -22.11 5.78
N GLU A 20 -3.44 -21.98 5.92
CA GLU A 20 -4.23 -20.94 5.26
C GLU A 20 -3.84 -19.55 5.78
N THR A 21 -3.63 -19.43 7.10
CA THR A 21 -3.13 -18.19 7.73
C THR A 21 -1.77 -17.79 7.17
N ALA A 22 -0.84 -18.72 7.02
CA ALA A 22 0.48 -18.44 6.48
C ALA A 22 0.41 -17.99 5.01
N VAL A 23 -0.41 -18.64 4.19
CA VAL A 23 -0.58 -18.27 2.77
C VAL A 23 -1.28 -16.92 2.62
N LEU A 24 -2.30 -16.64 3.43
CA LEU A 24 -2.95 -15.33 3.46
C LEU A 24 -1.99 -14.23 3.92
N GLY A 25 -1.19 -14.50 4.96
CA GLY A 25 -0.15 -13.58 5.42
C GLY A 25 0.90 -13.29 4.35
N LEU A 26 1.37 -14.32 3.65
CA LEU A 26 2.29 -14.17 2.52
C LEU A 26 1.68 -13.35 1.39
N GLN A 27 0.41 -13.57 1.05
CA GLN A 27 -0.30 -12.76 0.07
C GLN A 27 -0.36 -11.29 0.48
N HIS A 28 -0.72 -10.99 1.73
CA HIS A 28 -0.75 -9.63 2.23
C HIS A 28 0.62 -8.97 2.12
N TYR A 29 1.69 -9.68 2.50
CA TYR A 29 3.06 -9.22 2.38
C TYR A 29 3.45 -8.91 0.93
N LEU A 30 3.23 -9.85 0.00
CA LEU A 30 3.57 -9.66 -1.41
C LEU A 30 2.76 -8.53 -2.06
N THR A 31 1.50 -8.37 -1.69
CA THR A 31 0.65 -7.30 -2.20
C THR A 31 1.13 -5.92 -1.72
N MET A 32 1.54 -5.81 -0.46
CA MET A 32 2.01 -4.55 0.08
C MET A 32 3.45 -4.22 -0.29
N PHE A 33 4.29 -5.24 -0.56
CA PHE A 33 5.73 -5.07 -0.79
C PHE A 33 6.02 -4.03 -1.86
N GLY A 34 5.43 -4.20 -3.05
CA GLY A 34 5.66 -3.29 -4.17
C GLY A 34 5.19 -1.86 -3.89
N SER A 35 4.02 -1.69 -3.28
CA SER A 35 3.49 -0.37 -2.95
C SER A 35 4.32 0.33 -1.87
N THR A 36 4.74 -0.39 -0.85
CA THR A 36 5.57 0.15 0.24
C THR A 36 6.97 0.52 -0.26
N LEU A 37 7.55 -0.30 -1.14
CA LEU A 37 8.85 -0.01 -1.75
C LEU A 37 8.80 1.19 -2.71
N ALA A 38 7.70 1.36 -3.44
CA ALA A 38 7.57 2.45 -4.42
C ALA A 38 7.63 3.85 -3.76
N ILE A 39 7.13 4.01 -2.54
CA ILE A 39 7.10 5.30 -1.84
C ILE A 39 8.51 5.87 -1.62
N PRO A 40 9.45 5.19 -0.95
CA PRO A 40 10.81 5.72 -0.79
C PRO A 40 11.55 5.88 -2.12
N LEU A 41 11.30 5.02 -3.11
CA LEU A 41 11.89 5.18 -4.44
C LEU A 41 11.40 6.45 -5.14
N ILE A 42 10.13 6.80 -5.05
CA ILE A 42 9.58 8.05 -5.60
C ILE A 42 10.12 9.26 -4.83
N LEU A 43 10.32 9.13 -3.52
CA LEU A 43 10.83 10.19 -2.67
C LEU A 43 12.35 10.35 -2.71
N SER A 44 13.10 9.42 -3.31
CA SER A 44 14.57 9.47 -3.37
C SER A 44 15.06 10.80 -3.94
N LYS A 45 14.54 11.19 -5.10
CA LYS A 45 14.92 12.44 -5.77
C LYS A 45 14.51 13.70 -5.00
N PRO A 46 13.26 13.88 -4.54
CA PRO A 46 12.88 15.01 -3.70
C PRO A 46 13.69 15.14 -2.42
N LEU A 47 14.06 14.03 -1.81
CA LEU A 47 14.89 14.00 -0.60
C LEU A 47 16.38 14.25 -0.88
N GLY A 48 16.85 14.09 -2.12
CA GLY A 48 18.27 14.14 -2.46
C GLY A 48 19.03 12.86 -2.09
N LEU A 49 18.41 11.72 -2.28
CA LEU A 49 18.95 10.38 -2.02
C LEU A 49 19.32 9.62 -3.30
N ASP A 50 19.26 10.26 -4.48
CA ASP A 50 19.50 9.58 -5.77
C ASP A 50 20.90 8.95 -5.84
N ASP A 51 21.91 9.63 -5.30
CA ASP A 51 23.30 9.20 -5.29
C ASP A 51 23.69 8.52 -3.94
N LYS A 52 22.70 8.16 -3.12
CA LYS A 52 22.91 7.66 -1.75
C LYS A 52 22.17 6.34 -1.52
N PRO A 53 22.65 5.23 -2.13
CA PRO A 53 21.94 3.95 -2.09
C PRO A 53 21.84 3.35 -0.68
N VAL A 54 22.80 3.65 0.19
CA VAL A 54 22.82 3.12 1.57
C VAL A 54 21.72 3.80 2.40
N GLU A 55 21.63 5.12 2.33
CA GLU A 55 20.61 5.91 3.03
C GLU A 55 19.20 5.62 2.52
N LEU A 56 19.05 5.43 1.21
CA LEU A 56 17.81 4.98 0.61
C LEU A 56 17.44 3.57 1.12
N GLY A 57 18.42 2.68 1.23
CA GLY A 57 18.25 1.35 1.82
C GLY A 57 17.76 1.42 3.27
N TRP A 58 18.31 2.33 4.08
CA TRP A 58 17.85 2.55 5.46
C TRP A 58 16.41 3.07 5.51
N LEU A 59 16.05 3.99 4.62
CA LEU A 59 14.68 4.50 4.53
C LEU A 59 13.69 3.38 4.19
N ILE A 60 14.03 2.53 3.21
CA ILE A 60 13.23 1.37 2.83
C ILE A 60 13.08 0.39 4.00
N ALA A 61 14.19 0.03 4.64
CA ALA A 61 14.18 -0.88 5.78
C ALA A 61 13.34 -0.34 6.94
N THR A 62 13.47 0.95 7.25
CA THR A 62 12.68 1.62 8.28
C THR A 62 11.19 1.57 7.96
N MET A 63 10.80 1.82 6.71
CA MET A 63 9.39 1.75 6.30
C MET A 63 8.80 0.36 6.50
N PHE A 64 9.51 -0.70 6.11
CA PHE A 64 9.04 -2.07 6.32
C PHE A 64 8.99 -2.44 7.80
N PHE A 65 9.99 -2.06 8.57
CA PHE A 65 10.05 -2.32 10.00
C PHE A 65 8.90 -1.67 10.76
N VAL A 66 8.68 -0.36 10.52
CA VAL A 66 7.58 0.40 11.14
C VAL A 66 6.23 -0.12 10.69
N SER A 67 6.07 -0.47 9.40
CA SER A 67 4.86 -1.08 8.87
C SER A 67 4.52 -2.39 9.59
N GLY A 68 5.53 -3.24 9.83
CA GLY A 68 5.35 -4.50 10.57
C GLY A 68 4.88 -4.26 12.02
N ILE A 69 5.57 -3.38 12.75
CA ILE A 69 5.20 -3.05 14.13
C ILE A 69 3.80 -2.44 14.19
N THR A 70 3.50 -1.47 13.34
CA THR A 70 2.20 -0.79 13.33
C THR A 70 1.08 -1.78 12.97
N THR A 71 1.31 -2.69 12.04
CA THR A 71 0.35 -3.76 11.70
C THR A 71 0.09 -4.66 12.90
N LEU A 72 1.13 -5.11 13.60
CA LEU A 72 0.98 -5.91 14.81
C LEU A 72 0.18 -5.18 15.89
N LEU A 73 0.48 -3.90 16.13
CA LEU A 73 -0.25 -3.10 17.12
C LEU A 73 -1.72 -2.92 16.74
N GLN A 74 -2.01 -2.63 15.48
CA GLN A 74 -3.38 -2.41 15.02
C GLN A 74 -4.21 -3.69 14.99
N THR A 75 -3.62 -4.81 14.59
CA THR A 75 -4.33 -6.10 14.54
C THR A 75 -4.56 -6.71 15.90
N THR A 76 -3.72 -6.39 16.90
CA THR A 76 -3.83 -6.93 18.27
C THR A 76 -4.65 -6.03 19.19
N TRP A 77 -4.33 -4.74 19.28
CA TRP A 77 -4.93 -3.80 20.23
C TRP A 77 -5.73 -2.67 19.60
N GLY A 78 -5.54 -2.40 18.30
CA GLY A 78 -6.25 -1.34 17.59
C GLY A 78 -7.62 -1.78 17.07
N ASN A 79 -7.81 -1.66 15.76
CA ASN A 79 -9.07 -1.99 15.10
C ASN A 79 -9.32 -3.51 14.95
N ARG A 80 -8.32 -4.35 15.21
CA ARG A 80 -8.36 -5.82 15.12
C ARG A 80 -8.76 -6.36 13.75
N LEU A 81 -8.64 -5.54 12.71
CA LEU A 81 -8.88 -5.96 11.34
C LEU A 81 -7.59 -6.48 10.70
N PRO A 82 -7.63 -7.48 9.82
CA PRO A 82 -6.46 -8.02 9.13
C PRO A 82 -6.03 -7.08 7.97
N ILE A 83 -5.71 -5.84 8.31
CA ILE A 83 -5.29 -4.80 7.37
C ILE A 83 -3.84 -4.45 7.66
N VAL A 84 -2.99 -4.57 6.63
CA VAL A 84 -1.58 -4.16 6.72
C VAL A 84 -1.52 -2.64 6.84
N GLN A 85 -0.79 -2.15 7.84
CA GLN A 85 -0.49 -0.75 8.03
C GLN A 85 0.83 -0.43 7.32
N GLY A 86 0.82 0.50 6.39
CA GLY A 86 2.01 0.86 5.61
C GLY A 86 1.98 2.31 5.18
N GLY A 87 2.99 2.69 4.40
CA GLY A 87 3.03 4.02 3.82
C GLY A 87 1.84 4.25 2.87
N THR A 88 1.28 5.45 2.90
CA THR A 88 0.22 5.84 1.98
C THR A 88 0.71 6.82 0.92
N PHE A 89 0.29 6.59 -0.31
CA PHE A 89 0.59 7.50 -1.43
C PHE A 89 0.00 8.90 -1.25
N SER A 90 -1.00 9.07 -0.39
CA SER A 90 -1.58 10.37 -0.07
C SER A 90 -0.57 11.35 0.53
N PHE A 91 0.47 10.85 1.20
CA PHE A 91 1.55 11.67 1.77
C PHE A 91 2.63 12.07 0.76
N LEU A 92 2.67 11.49 -0.45
CA LEU A 92 3.69 11.82 -1.44
C LEU A 92 3.67 13.30 -1.82
N ALA A 93 2.50 13.84 -2.17
CA ALA A 93 2.38 15.23 -2.58
C ALA A 93 2.78 16.21 -1.46
N PRO A 94 2.28 16.09 -0.22
CA PRO A 94 2.75 16.91 0.90
C PRO A 94 4.26 16.78 1.18
N THR A 95 4.80 15.56 1.14
CA THR A 95 6.24 15.33 1.38
C THR A 95 7.09 16.00 0.30
N ILE A 96 6.72 15.87 -0.97
CA ILE A 96 7.41 16.52 -2.09
C ILE A 96 7.32 18.03 -1.94
N ALA A 97 6.18 18.58 -1.52
CA ALA A 97 6.01 20.01 -1.28
C ALA A 97 6.93 20.52 -0.17
N VAL A 98 7.05 19.79 0.94
CA VAL A 98 7.98 20.10 2.04
C VAL A 98 9.43 20.09 1.53
N CYS A 99 9.84 19.07 0.80
CA CYS A 99 11.18 18.96 0.25
C CYS A 99 11.51 20.07 -0.77
N GLY A 100 10.49 20.58 -1.48
CA GLY A 100 10.62 21.64 -2.48
C GLY A 100 10.53 23.07 -1.93
N MET A 101 10.46 23.27 -0.61
CA MET A 101 10.45 24.61 -0.02
C MET A 101 11.76 25.35 -0.34
N ALA A 102 11.66 26.63 -0.68
CA ALA A 102 12.83 27.47 -1.03
C ALA A 102 13.90 27.48 0.08
N ALA A 103 13.48 27.40 1.34
CA ALA A 103 14.39 27.33 2.49
C ALA A 103 15.25 26.05 2.52
N LEU A 104 14.87 25.01 1.78
CA LEU A 104 15.55 23.72 1.74
C LEU A 104 16.32 23.46 0.43
N ASN A 105 16.34 24.40 -0.50
CA ASN A 105 16.96 24.20 -1.81
C ASN A 105 18.44 23.80 -1.76
N ASN A 106 19.19 24.34 -0.80
CA ASN A 106 20.63 24.06 -0.61
C ASN A 106 20.88 23.11 0.58
N SER A 107 19.84 22.48 1.14
CA SER A 107 19.97 21.62 2.31
C SER A 107 20.24 20.18 1.90
N GLY A 108 21.03 19.49 2.72
CA GLY A 108 21.24 18.05 2.59
C GLY A 108 19.96 17.24 2.85
N TRP A 109 20.01 15.96 2.53
CA TRP A 109 18.88 15.03 2.70
C TRP A 109 18.45 14.91 4.17
N GLU A 110 19.38 15.01 5.12
CA GLU A 110 19.10 14.93 6.56
C GLU A 110 18.15 16.05 6.99
N VAL A 111 18.44 17.27 6.57
CA VAL A 111 17.63 18.45 6.91
C VAL A 111 16.24 18.35 6.28
N ARG A 112 16.15 17.90 5.03
CA ARG A 112 14.86 17.67 4.37
C ARG A 112 14.05 16.60 5.10
N MET A 113 14.71 15.49 5.50
CA MET A 113 14.07 14.42 6.25
C MET A 113 13.58 14.90 7.62
N GLN A 114 14.36 15.71 8.35
CA GLN A 114 13.93 16.30 9.63
C GLN A 114 12.67 17.16 9.48
N HIS A 115 12.56 17.94 8.41
CA HIS A 115 11.36 18.74 8.15
C HIS A 115 10.15 17.87 7.83
N VAL A 116 10.34 16.82 7.03
CA VAL A 116 9.28 15.82 6.75
C VAL A 116 8.84 15.13 8.04
N GLN A 117 9.78 14.68 8.87
CA GLN A 117 9.47 14.05 10.16
C GLN A 117 8.73 15.01 11.10
N GLY A 118 9.19 16.26 11.18
CA GLY A 118 8.51 17.30 11.96
C GLY A 118 7.07 17.53 11.51
N ALA A 119 6.84 17.62 10.19
CA ALA A 119 5.50 17.76 9.63
C ALA A 119 4.61 16.54 9.96
N ILE A 120 5.16 15.32 9.91
CA ILE A 120 4.43 14.10 10.26
C ILE A 120 4.07 14.09 11.75
N ILE A 121 5.00 14.46 12.63
CA ILE A 121 4.74 14.53 14.08
C ILE A 121 3.62 15.53 14.37
N LEU A 122 3.68 16.73 13.80
CA LEU A 122 2.62 17.72 13.99
C LEU A 122 1.28 17.25 13.42
N GLY A 123 1.29 16.63 12.24
CA GLY A 123 0.10 16.04 11.65
C GLY A 123 -0.51 14.95 12.54
N SER A 124 0.33 14.08 13.11
CA SER A 124 -0.13 13.01 14.03
C SER A 124 -0.78 13.56 15.29
N LEU A 125 -0.26 14.66 15.85
CA LEU A 125 -0.89 15.33 17.01
C LEU A 125 -2.28 15.87 16.67
N VAL A 126 -2.44 16.46 15.48
CA VAL A 126 -3.76 16.91 15.00
C VAL A 126 -4.69 15.73 14.81
N GLU A 127 -4.19 14.63 14.24
CA GLU A 127 -4.97 13.40 14.01
C GLU A 127 -5.46 12.78 15.34
N ILE A 128 -4.59 12.74 16.36
CA ILE A 128 -4.96 12.30 17.71
C ILE A 128 -6.05 13.22 18.29
N GLY A 129 -5.91 14.55 18.16
CA GLY A 129 -6.90 15.51 18.61
C GLY A 129 -8.26 15.31 17.93
N VAL A 130 -8.27 15.12 16.62
CA VAL A 130 -9.49 14.83 15.86
C VAL A 130 -10.09 13.47 16.24
N GLY A 131 -9.25 12.45 16.42
CA GLY A 131 -9.69 11.11 16.82
C GLY A 131 -10.36 11.10 18.20
N THR A 132 -9.73 11.76 19.19
CA THR A 132 -10.25 11.82 20.57
C THR A 132 -11.47 12.74 20.72
N SER A 133 -11.62 13.74 19.86
CA SER A 133 -12.78 14.65 19.89
C SER A 133 -14.12 14.01 19.48
N GLY A 134 -14.11 12.79 18.95
CA GLY A 134 -15.29 12.12 18.41
C GLY A 134 -15.81 12.74 17.10
N LEU A 135 -15.07 13.69 16.51
CA LEU A 135 -15.43 14.37 15.26
C LEU A 135 -15.51 13.37 14.11
N VAL A 136 -14.61 12.38 14.08
CA VAL A 136 -14.61 11.30 13.07
C VAL A 136 -15.96 10.57 13.05
N GLY A 137 -16.51 10.20 14.21
CA GLY A 137 -17.81 9.54 14.31
C GLY A 137 -18.97 10.38 13.74
N ARG A 138 -18.90 11.71 13.87
CA ARG A 138 -19.89 12.61 13.28
C ARG A 138 -19.71 12.71 11.76
N LEU A 139 -18.48 12.78 11.28
CA LEU A 139 -18.16 12.86 9.84
C LEU A 139 -18.52 11.56 9.11
N LEU A 140 -18.43 10.40 9.76
CA LEU A 140 -18.82 9.11 9.16
C LEU A 140 -20.29 9.06 8.71
N ARG A 141 -21.17 9.90 9.25
CA ARG A 141 -22.55 10.00 8.77
C ARG A 141 -22.66 10.50 7.33
N PHE A 142 -21.65 11.23 6.86
CA PHE A 142 -21.60 11.77 5.49
C PHE A 142 -20.78 10.86 4.55
N VAL A 143 -20.12 9.82 5.09
CA VAL A 143 -19.31 8.87 4.32
C VAL A 143 -20.20 7.70 3.92
N GLY A 144 -20.82 7.80 2.78
CA GLY A 144 -21.65 6.75 2.17
C GLY A 144 -21.04 6.21 0.88
N PRO A 145 -21.67 5.20 0.24
CA PRO A 145 -21.22 4.65 -1.03
C PRO A 145 -21.03 5.69 -2.13
N ILE A 146 -21.85 6.75 -2.13
CA ILE A 146 -21.78 7.88 -3.07
C ILE A 146 -20.48 8.68 -2.91
N THR A 147 -19.94 8.74 -1.69
CA THR A 147 -18.69 9.45 -1.40
C THR A 147 -17.48 8.53 -1.57
N ILE A 148 -17.61 7.27 -1.16
CA ILE A 148 -16.52 6.29 -1.16
C ILE A 148 -16.10 5.94 -2.59
N ALA A 149 -17.03 5.64 -3.49
CA ALA A 149 -16.72 5.19 -4.83
C ALA A 149 -15.95 6.23 -5.66
N PRO A 150 -16.38 7.51 -5.74
CA PRO A 150 -15.59 8.55 -6.41
C PRO A 150 -14.22 8.77 -5.76
N THR A 151 -14.14 8.72 -4.42
CA THR A 151 -12.88 8.90 -3.71
C THR A 151 -11.86 7.82 -4.09
N ILE A 152 -12.26 6.56 -4.10
CA ILE A 152 -11.40 5.44 -4.53
C ILE A 152 -10.96 5.63 -5.99
N ALA A 153 -11.89 6.01 -6.87
CA ALA A 153 -11.57 6.27 -8.28
C ALA A 153 -10.56 7.41 -8.45
N LEU A 154 -10.72 8.50 -7.71
CA LEU A 154 -9.80 9.65 -7.74
C LEU A 154 -8.41 9.27 -7.19
N ILE A 155 -8.34 8.46 -6.13
CA ILE A 155 -7.05 7.94 -5.62
C ILE A 155 -6.37 7.11 -6.70
N GLY A 156 -7.10 6.17 -7.35
CA GLY A 156 -6.56 5.37 -8.44
C GLY A 156 -6.03 6.24 -9.60
N LEU A 157 -6.79 7.26 -9.99
CA LEU A 157 -6.40 8.20 -11.04
C LEU A 157 -5.16 9.02 -10.65
N ALA A 158 -5.07 9.48 -9.41
CA ALA A 158 -3.90 10.20 -8.89
C ALA A 158 -2.63 9.34 -8.87
N LEU A 159 -2.79 8.03 -8.62
CA LEU A 159 -1.69 7.08 -8.60
C LEU A 159 -1.27 6.60 -10.00
N PHE A 160 -2.13 6.77 -11.00
CA PHE A 160 -1.86 6.34 -12.38
C PHE A 160 -0.56 6.93 -12.93
N LYS A 161 -0.25 8.19 -12.61
CA LYS A 161 1.00 8.85 -13.03
C LYS A 161 2.28 8.14 -12.53
N PHE A 162 2.20 7.35 -11.46
CA PHE A 162 3.32 6.57 -10.93
C PHE A 162 3.30 5.13 -11.44
N GLY A 163 2.14 4.49 -11.47
CA GLY A 163 1.99 3.10 -11.87
C GLY A 163 2.11 2.87 -13.37
N ALA A 164 1.55 3.76 -14.21
CA ALA A 164 1.56 3.58 -15.65
C ALA A 164 2.98 3.59 -16.27
N PRO A 165 3.90 4.51 -15.89
CA PRO A 165 5.27 4.43 -16.38
C PRO A 165 5.99 3.15 -15.96
N MET A 166 5.77 2.68 -14.74
CA MET A 166 6.37 1.43 -14.24
C MET A 166 5.85 0.21 -15.02
N ALA A 167 4.54 0.12 -15.26
CA ALA A 167 3.96 -0.94 -16.08
C ALA A 167 4.42 -0.83 -17.56
N GLY A 168 4.66 0.39 -18.01
CA GLY A 168 5.09 0.71 -19.38
C GLY A 168 6.56 0.41 -19.68
N THR A 169 7.40 0.15 -18.67
CA THR A 169 8.81 -0.24 -18.90
C THR A 169 8.93 -1.52 -19.73
N HIS A 170 7.97 -2.45 -19.57
CA HIS A 170 7.87 -3.66 -20.38
C HIS A 170 6.38 -4.00 -20.58
N TRP A 171 5.76 -3.38 -21.58
CA TRP A 171 4.32 -3.51 -21.85
C TRP A 171 3.77 -4.93 -21.94
N PRO A 172 4.46 -5.91 -22.56
CA PRO A 172 3.96 -7.28 -22.58
C PRO A 172 3.74 -7.87 -21.19
N VAL A 173 4.68 -7.68 -20.26
CA VAL A 173 4.57 -8.19 -18.89
C VAL A 173 3.62 -7.31 -18.06
N GLY A 174 3.73 -5.98 -18.17
CA GLY A 174 2.86 -5.06 -17.44
C GLY A 174 1.40 -5.19 -17.86
N GLY A 175 1.13 -5.26 -19.16
CA GLY A 175 -0.21 -5.47 -19.71
C GLY A 175 -0.80 -6.83 -19.33
N LEU A 176 -0.01 -7.90 -19.42
CA LEU A 176 -0.40 -9.22 -18.96
C LEU A 176 -0.79 -9.21 -17.49
N THR A 177 0.02 -8.57 -16.62
CA THR A 177 -0.26 -8.47 -15.19
C THR A 177 -1.59 -7.77 -14.90
N ILE A 178 -1.84 -6.64 -15.58
CA ILE A 178 -3.11 -5.88 -15.41
C ILE A 178 -4.30 -6.75 -15.85
N ILE A 179 -4.20 -7.41 -17.00
CA ILE A 179 -5.26 -8.28 -17.51
C ILE A 179 -5.53 -9.43 -16.54
N LEU A 180 -4.49 -10.09 -16.02
CA LEU A 180 -4.62 -11.18 -15.06
C LEU A 180 -5.28 -10.73 -13.75
N ILE A 181 -4.90 -9.56 -13.22
CA ILE A 181 -5.53 -9.01 -12.00
C ILE A 181 -7.03 -8.78 -12.23
N ILE A 182 -7.41 -8.14 -13.35
CA ILE A 182 -8.81 -7.91 -13.68
C ILE A 182 -9.56 -9.23 -13.84
N LEU A 183 -8.98 -10.17 -14.56
CA LEU A 183 -9.60 -11.46 -14.86
C LEU A 183 -9.83 -12.29 -13.60
N PHE A 184 -8.85 -12.35 -12.70
CA PHE A 184 -8.96 -13.12 -11.45
C PHE A 184 -9.87 -12.42 -10.43
N SER A 185 -9.79 -11.10 -10.30
CA SER A 185 -10.55 -10.35 -9.28
C SER A 185 -12.00 -10.09 -9.67
N GLN A 186 -12.32 -10.01 -10.98
CA GLN A 186 -13.67 -9.65 -11.43
C GLN A 186 -14.42 -10.85 -12.05
N TYR A 187 -13.77 -11.63 -12.90
CA TYR A 187 -14.45 -12.66 -13.69
C TYR A 187 -14.34 -14.07 -13.10
N LEU A 188 -13.20 -14.44 -12.51
CA LEU A 188 -12.98 -15.79 -11.98
C LEU A 188 -13.25 -15.90 -10.48
N LYS A 189 -13.45 -14.80 -9.77
CA LYS A 189 -13.71 -14.77 -8.33
C LYS A 189 -14.81 -15.74 -7.89
N SER A 190 -15.89 -15.87 -8.67
CA SER A 190 -17.03 -16.72 -8.34
C SER A 190 -16.83 -18.20 -8.69
N LYS A 191 -15.80 -18.59 -9.45
CA LYS A 191 -15.64 -19.96 -9.95
C LYS A 191 -14.84 -20.88 -9.02
N HIS A 192 -13.82 -20.34 -8.36
CA HIS A 192 -12.96 -21.11 -7.46
C HIS A 192 -12.51 -20.27 -6.26
N ARG A 193 -12.49 -20.90 -5.08
CA ARG A 193 -12.05 -20.30 -3.81
C ARG A 193 -10.64 -19.66 -3.90
N SER A 194 -9.76 -20.27 -4.70
CA SER A 194 -8.40 -19.73 -4.90
C SER A 194 -8.39 -18.36 -5.58
N PHE A 195 -9.27 -18.11 -6.54
CA PHE A 195 -9.38 -16.79 -7.20
C PHE A 195 -10.07 -15.75 -6.32
N GLU A 196 -10.91 -16.18 -5.38
CA GLU A 196 -11.50 -15.29 -4.39
C GLU A 196 -10.47 -14.83 -3.35
N LEU A 197 -9.64 -15.77 -2.87
CA LEU A 197 -8.67 -15.50 -1.81
C LEU A 197 -7.35 -14.91 -2.32
N TYR A 198 -6.87 -15.35 -3.49
CA TYR A 198 -5.49 -15.08 -3.95
C TYR A 198 -5.38 -14.44 -5.34
N PRO A 199 -6.27 -13.53 -5.76
CA PRO A 199 -6.27 -13.03 -7.14
C PRO A 199 -4.97 -12.32 -7.51
N ILE A 200 -4.47 -11.47 -6.62
CA ILE A 200 -3.26 -10.67 -6.85
C ILE A 200 -2.01 -11.55 -6.77
N LEU A 201 -1.94 -12.46 -5.80
CA LEU A 201 -0.82 -13.39 -5.66
C LEU A 201 -0.65 -14.25 -6.92
N LEU A 202 -1.74 -14.80 -7.44
CA LEU A 202 -1.72 -15.60 -8.66
C LEU A 202 -1.27 -14.78 -9.87
N ALA A 203 -1.75 -13.55 -9.99
CA ALA A 203 -1.33 -12.65 -11.06
C ALA A 203 0.18 -12.34 -11.00
N ILE A 204 0.71 -12.06 -9.81
CA ILE A 204 2.14 -11.80 -9.59
C ILE A 204 2.97 -13.02 -9.96
N LEU A 205 2.58 -14.22 -9.50
CA LEU A 205 3.32 -15.45 -9.78
C LEU A 205 3.37 -15.75 -11.29
N ILE A 206 2.25 -15.61 -11.99
CA ILE A 206 2.21 -15.84 -13.45
C ILE A 206 3.04 -14.78 -14.17
N ALA A 207 2.97 -13.50 -13.76
CA ALA A 207 3.77 -12.45 -14.34
C ALA A 207 5.28 -12.68 -14.12
N TRP A 208 5.69 -13.15 -12.93
CA TRP A 208 7.07 -13.50 -12.63
C TRP A 208 7.57 -14.68 -13.48
N ILE A 209 6.78 -15.73 -13.60
CA ILE A 209 7.11 -16.87 -14.45
C ILE A 209 7.26 -16.43 -15.92
N SER A 210 6.33 -15.59 -16.41
CA SER A 210 6.39 -15.05 -17.76
C SER A 210 7.64 -14.20 -17.97
N ALA A 211 7.98 -13.32 -17.03
CA ALA A 211 9.19 -12.50 -17.08
C ALA A 211 10.46 -13.36 -17.04
N ALA A 212 10.49 -14.39 -16.19
CA ALA A 212 11.62 -15.32 -16.13
C ALA A 212 11.82 -16.07 -17.46
N ILE A 213 10.73 -16.53 -18.07
CA ILE A 213 10.79 -17.19 -19.39
C ILE A 213 11.34 -16.23 -20.45
N LEU A 214 10.83 -15.00 -20.51
CA LEU A 214 11.30 -13.99 -21.47
C LEU A 214 12.79 -13.68 -21.26
N THR A 215 13.24 -13.55 -20.00
CA THR A 215 14.65 -13.32 -19.69
C THR A 215 15.55 -14.47 -20.14
N VAL A 216 15.12 -15.72 -19.96
CA VAL A 216 15.89 -16.91 -20.38
C VAL A 216 15.90 -17.05 -21.91
N THR A 217 14.81 -16.68 -22.59
CA THR A 217 14.70 -16.73 -24.04
C THR A 217 15.39 -15.56 -24.75
N GLY A 218 15.87 -14.56 -24.01
CA GLY A 218 16.60 -13.42 -24.56
C GLY A 218 15.73 -12.40 -25.28
N VAL A 219 14.43 -12.37 -24.94
CA VAL A 219 13.45 -11.43 -25.49
C VAL A 219 13.21 -10.28 -24.54
#